data_28d4a1d9a34c885e0fb794a8f0dcc87b
#
_entry.id   28d4a1d9a34c885e0fb794a8f0dcc87b
#
_cell.length_a   1.000
_cell.length_b   1.000
_cell.length_c   1.000
_cell.angle_alpha   90.00
_cell.angle_beta   90.00
_cell.angle_gamma   90.00
#
_symmetry.space_group_name_H-M   'P 1'
#
loop_
_entity.id
_entity.type
_entity.pdbx_description
1 polymer ?
#
loop_
_entity_poly.entity_id
_entity_poly.type
_entity_poly.pdbx_seq_one_letter_code
_entity_poly.pdbx_strand_id
1 'polypeptide(L)'
;MKKTDTIIIGAGPVGLFAVHQLGIKGLKSVVIDNLDKAGGQCIELYPDKPIYDIPAVPECTGEELTKKLLEQIKPFSTEIFLNERVEEVKQDKENWIVKTNNNNEFLAPNIIIAGGVGSFEPRKLAVKEAEKFEGKSLFYAVRDKEKFKNKNISIFGGGDSALDWALELSKFSKINLIHRRDEFRGAPHTLIELRKLEKKGKINIKTPCQLESIEGNGNVSSITVKFEDGKIEKIKTDIILSFFGLVMKLGPIAEWGLNMTKKTIEVNSENFETNKKGIFATGDICNYPGKLKLILSGFHEGALAARACFKIARPNEKYRFEFTTSSKAIKGRLGKN
;
A
#
# COMPACT_ATOMS: atom_id res chain seq x y z
N MET A 1 -0.48 19.65 -20.09
CA MET A 1 -1.31 18.43 -20.15
C MET A 1 -0.55 17.35 -20.91
N LYS A 2 -0.28 16.21 -20.28
CA LYS A 2 0.44 15.06 -20.85
C LYS A 2 -0.54 14.07 -21.47
N LYS A 3 -0.29 13.63 -22.71
CA LYS A 3 -1.15 12.66 -23.43
C LYS A 3 -0.56 11.26 -23.37
N THR A 4 -1.40 10.25 -23.12
CA THR A 4 -1.04 8.84 -23.13
C THR A 4 -2.23 7.98 -23.57
N ASP A 5 -2.03 6.66 -23.75
CA ASP A 5 -3.13 5.74 -24.07
C ASP A 5 -3.90 5.29 -22.81
N THR A 6 -3.22 5.24 -21.66
CA THR A 6 -3.83 4.80 -20.40
C THR A 6 -3.16 5.50 -19.20
N ILE A 7 -3.96 5.99 -18.27
CA ILE A 7 -3.51 6.49 -16.97
C ILE A 7 -3.77 5.40 -15.94
N ILE A 8 -2.75 5.00 -15.18
CA ILE A 8 -2.86 4.01 -14.11
C ILE A 8 -2.77 4.76 -12.78
N ILE A 9 -3.75 4.56 -11.91
CA ILE A 9 -3.82 5.17 -10.58
C ILE A 9 -3.50 4.09 -9.55
N GLY A 10 -2.29 4.15 -8.99
CA GLY A 10 -1.72 3.18 -8.06
C GLY A 10 -0.54 2.41 -8.63
N ALA A 11 0.63 2.54 -8.00
CA ALA A 11 1.88 1.85 -8.34
C ALA A 11 2.11 0.58 -7.51
N GLY A 12 1.05 -0.03 -6.98
CA GLY A 12 1.12 -1.35 -6.34
C GLY A 12 1.39 -2.47 -7.34
N PRO A 13 1.51 -3.74 -6.89
CA PRO A 13 1.81 -4.87 -7.77
C PRO A 13 0.89 -4.97 -8.98
N VAL A 14 -0.41 -4.73 -8.77
CA VAL A 14 -1.42 -4.82 -9.84
C VAL A 14 -1.26 -3.69 -10.85
N GLY A 15 -1.02 -2.46 -10.41
CA GLY A 15 -0.78 -1.32 -11.30
C GLY A 15 0.51 -1.49 -12.11
N LEU A 16 1.59 -1.94 -11.48
CA LEU A 16 2.84 -2.25 -12.20
C LEU A 16 2.65 -3.37 -13.22
N PHE A 17 1.92 -4.43 -12.88
CA PHE A 17 1.63 -5.48 -13.85
C PHE A 17 0.70 -5.01 -14.98
N ALA A 18 -0.22 -4.09 -14.72
CA ALA A 18 -1.04 -3.47 -15.76
C ALA A 18 -0.18 -2.70 -16.77
N VAL A 19 0.89 -2.00 -16.33
CA VAL A 19 1.89 -1.38 -17.23
C VAL A 19 2.47 -2.43 -18.19
N HIS A 20 2.91 -3.57 -17.65
CA HIS A 20 3.44 -4.66 -18.48
C HIS A 20 2.41 -5.15 -19.52
N GLN A 21 1.17 -5.35 -19.07
CA GLN A 21 0.10 -5.84 -19.94
C GLN A 21 -0.29 -4.84 -21.04
N LEU A 22 -0.26 -3.55 -20.76
CA LEU A 22 -0.45 -2.49 -21.76
C LEU A 22 0.74 -2.42 -22.71
N GLY A 23 1.96 -2.46 -22.18
CA GLY A 23 3.19 -2.36 -22.97
C GLY A 23 3.36 -3.47 -23.99
N ILE A 24 3.08 -4.73 -23.63
CA ILE A 24 3.13 -5.86 -24.61
C ILE A 24 2.08 -5.72 -25.73
N LYS A 25 1.00 -4.96 -25.50
CA LYS A 25 0.00 -4.59 -26.52
C LYS A 25 0.38 -3.33 -27.31
N GLY A 26 1.52 -2.68 -27.01
CA GLY A 26 1.98 -1.47 -27.67
C GLY A 26 1.24 -0.20 -27.24
N LEU A 27 0.60 -0.22 -26.08
CA LEU A 27 -0.01 0.96 -25.47
C LEU A 27 0.97 1.66 -24.52
N LYS A 28 0.99 3.00 -24.59
CA LYS A 28 1.72 3.85 -23.64
C LYS A 28 0.89 4.07 -22.38
N SER A 29 1.56 4.12 -21.26
CA SER A 29 0.90 4.43 -19.98
C SER A 29 1.73 5.37 -19.13
N VAL A 30 1.07 6.04 -18.19
CA VAL A 30 1.66 6.73 -17.05
C VAL A 30 1.09 6.15 -15.78
N VAL A 31 1.87 6.13 -14.71
CA VAL A 31 1.42 5.67 -13.39
C VAL A 31 1.48 6.85 -12.43
N ILE A 32 0.44 7.01 -11.62
CA ILE A 32 0.35 8.07 -10.60
C ILE A 32 0.11 7.39 -9.26
N ASP A 33 0.91 7.70 -8.25
CA ASP A 33 0.76 7.16 -6.90
C ASP A 33 1.02 8.22 -5.83
N ASN A 34 0.20 8.18 -4.78
CA ASN A 34 0.32 9.09 -3.65
C ASN A 34 1.51 8.76 -2.73
N LEU A 35 2.05 7.56 -2.81
CA LEU A 35 3.21 7.14 -2.01
C LEU A 35 4.51 7.68 -2.58
N ASP A 36 5.55 7.76 -1.74
CA ASP A 36 6.90 8.18 -2.10
C ASP A 36 7.70 7.08 -2.82
N LYS A 37 7.15 5.85 -2.83
CA LYS A 37 7.75 4.68 -3.48
C LYS A 37 6.70 3.85 -4.20
N ALA A 38 7.08 3.24 -5.32
CA ALA A 38 6.27 2.22 -5.96
C ALA A 38 6.28 0.92 -5.13
N GLY A 39 5.19 0.16 -5.20
CA GLY A 39 5.02 -1.14 -4.53
C GLY A 39 3.76 -1.22 -3.68
N GLY A 40 3.12 -0.08 -3.37
CA GLY A 40 1.86 -0.04 -2.63
C GLY A 40 1.93 -0.79 -1.30
N GLN A 41 0.94 -1.64 -1.01
CA GLN A 41 0.87 -2.41 0.24
C GLN A 41 2.12 -3.25 0.50
N CYS A 42 2.75 -3.81 -0.52
CA CYS A 42 3.93 -4.66 -0.37
C CYS A 42 5.10 -3.92 0.26
N ILE A 43 5.29 -2.64 -0.10
CA ILE A 43 6.37 -1.81 0.46
C ILE A 43 5.96 -1.14 1.76
N GLU A 44 4.71 -0.67 1.86
CA GLU A 44 4.28 0.10 3.03
C GLU A 44 3.98 -0.77 4.26
N LEU A 45 3.47 -2.00 4.07
CA LEU A 45 2.95 -2.81 5.16
C LEU A 45 3.83 -4.00 5.53
N TYR A 46 4.44 -4.64 4.53
CA TYR A 46 5.15 -5.91 4.72
C TYR A 46 6.33 -6.10 3.75
N PRO A 47 7.26 -5.13 3.67
CA PRO A 47 8.38 -5.21 2.72
C PRO A 47 9.26 -6.46 2.92
N ASP A 48 9.45 -6.86 4.18
CA ASP A 48 10.31 -7.98 4.57
C ASP A 48 9.53 -9.30 4.80
N LYS A 49 8.18 -9.30 4.68
CA LYS A 49 7.40 -10.51 4.91
C LYS A 49 7.38 -11.40 3.68
N PRO A 50 7.54 -12.72 3.86
CA PRO A 50 7.46 -13.66 2.74
C PRO A 50 6.04 -13.80 2.20
N ILE A 51 5.94 -13.88 0.88
CA ILE A 51 4.73 -14.11 0.09
C ILE A 51 4.92 -15.45 -0.61
N TYR A 52 3.93 -16.35 -0.51
CA TYR A 52 4.01 -17.72 -1.01
C TYR A 52 3.02 -18.04 -2.13
N ASP A 53 2.15 -17.08 -2.48
CA ASP A 53 1.03 -17.29 -3.43
C ASP A 53 1.20 -16.53 -4.76
N ILE A 54 2.45 -16.22 -5.12
CA ILE A 54 2.77 -15.69 -6.45
C ILE A 54 3.09 -16.85 -7.37
N PRO A 55 2.35 -17.04 -8.49
CA PRO A 55 2.58 -18.15 -9.40
C PRO A 55 4.03 -18.26 -9.88
N ALA A 56 4.60 -19.48 -9.82
CA ALA A 56 5.97 -19.81 -10.21
C ALA A 56 7.07 -19.12 -9.37
N VAL A 57 6.72 -18.43 -8.29
CA VAL A 57 7.66 -17.89 -7.31
C VAL A 57 7.39 -18.57 -5.96
N PRO A 58 8.18 -19.59 -5.57
CA PRO A 58 7.93 -20.35 -4.34
C PRO A 58 7.88 -19.48 -3.09
N GLU A 59 8.75 -18.44 -3.05
CA GLU A 59 8.82 -17.47 -1.98
C GLU A 59 9.44 -16.18 -2.51
N CYS A 60 8.92 -15.03 -2.10
CA CYS A 60 9.55 -13.73 -2.26
C CYS A 60 9.05 -12.77 -1.18
N THR A 61 9.84 -11.76 -0.84
CA THR A 61 9.36 -10.67 0.03
C THR A 61 8.54 -9.65 -0.76
N GLY A 62 7.82 -8.76 -0.05
CA GLY A 62 7.10 -7.65 -0.69
C GLY A 62 8.03 -6.74 -1.49
N GLU A 63 9.25 -6.50 -0.98
CA GLU A 63 10.27 -5.71 -1.65
C GLU A 63 10.81 -6.41 -2.91
N GLU A 64 11.12 -7.70 -2.82
CA GLU A 64 11.60 -8.49 -3.96
C GLU A 64 10.56 -8.58 -5.09
N LEU A 65 9.28 -8.78 -4.74
CA LEU A 65 8.20 -8.78 -5.73
C LEU A 65 8.12 -7.44 -6.44
N THR A 66 8.15 -6.34 -5.69
CA THR A 66 8.11 -4.99 -6.25
C THR A 66 9.28 -4.73 -7.18
N LYS A 67 10.50 -5.10 -6.76
CA LYS A 67 11.70 -4.96 -7.58
C LYS A 67 11.60 -5.73 -8.90
N LYS A 68 11.12 -6.97 -8.86
CA LYS A 68 10.90 -7.80 -10.08
C LYS A 68 9.85 -7.19 -11.01
N LEU A 69 8.77 -6.64 -10.48
CA LEU A 69 7.74 -5.97 -11.28
C LEU A 69 8.27 -4.68 -11.92
N LEU A 70 9.03 -3.88 -11.19
CA LEU A 70 9.69 -2.68 -11.74
C LEU A 70 10.69 -3.05 -12.84
N GLU A 71 11.43 -4.14 -12.68
CA GLU A 71 12.32 -4.66 -13.70
C GLU A 71 11.56 -5.13 -14.94
N GLN A 72 10.42 -5.80 -14.75
CA GLN A 72 9.57 -6.30 -15.82
C GLN A 72 8.99 -5.19 -16.71
N ILE A 73 8.76 -3.99 -16.17
CA ILE A 73 8.19 -2.87 -16.92
C ILE A 73 9.24 -1.95 -17.56
N LYS A 74 10.53 -2.09 -17.24
CA LYS A 74 11.62 -1.25 -17.81
C LYS A 74 11.58 -1.07 -19.33
N PRO A 75 11.29 -2.12 -20.14
CA PRO A 75 11.25 -1.99 -21.59
C PRO A 75 10.23 -0.98 -22.12
N PHE A 76 9.21 -0.65 -21.34
CA PHE A 76 8.09 0.19 -21.80
C PHE A 76 8.27 1.68 -21.51
N SER A 77 9.36 2.07 -20.81
CA SER A 77 9.70 3.48 -20.50
C SER A 77 8.53 4.26 -19.90
N THR A 78 7.71 3.59 -19.07
CA THR A 78 6.55 4.21 -18.42
C THR A 78 7.02 5.17 -17.32
N GLU A 79 6.48 6.39 -17.32
CA GLU A 79 6.76 7.36 -16.28
C GLU A 79 5.89 7.08 -15.07
N ILE A 80 6.50 7.11 -13.88
CA ILE A 80 5.83 6.91 -12.59
C ILE A 80 5.92 8.21 -11.80
N PHE A 81 4.78 8.82 -11.50
CA PHE A 81 4.63 10.03 -10.71
C PHE A 81 4.32 9.63 -9.27
N LEU A 82 5.32 9.74 -8.39
CA LEU A 82 5.21 9.45 -6.96
C LEU A 82 4.96 10.73 -6.16
N ASN A 83 4.48 10.58 -4.91
CA ASN A 83 4.02 11.70 -4.07
C ASN A 83 2.94 12.54 -4.76
N GLU A 84 2.13 11.90 -5.58
CA GLU A 84 1.16 12.59 -6.42
C GLU A 84 -0.21 11.88 -6.34
N ARG A 85 -1.22 12.61 -5.85
CA ARG A 85 -2.57 12.09 -5.68
C ARG A 85 -3.47 12.62 -6.76
N VAL A 86 -4.24 11.73 -7.39
CA VAL A 86 -5.30 12.13 -8.32
C VAL A 86 -6.47 12.73 -7.52
N GLU A 87 -6.82 13.97 -7.83
CA GLU A 87 -7.91 14.70 -7.18
C GLU A 87 -9.18 14.68 -8.03
N GLU A 88 -9.05 14.96 -9.33
CA GLU A 88 -10.19 15.09 -10.21
C GLU A 88 -10.05 14.18 -11.43
N VAL A 89 -11.20 13.63 -11.86
CA VAL A 89 -11.36 12.88 -13.10
C VAL A 89 -12.55 13.46 -13.84
N LYS A 90 -12.32 14.08 -15.01
CA LYS A 90 -13.35 14.71 -15.83
C LYS A 90 -13.35 14.14 -17.23
N GLN A 91 -14.53 13.94 -17.79
CA GLN A 91 -14.68 13.52 -19.19
C GLN A 91 -14.45 14.70 -20.14
N ASP A 92 -13.64 14.47 -21.17
CA ASP A 92 -13.45 15.37 -22.31
C ASP A 92 -13.64 14.58 -23.61
N LYS A 93 -14.84 14.65 -24.18
CA LYS A 93 -15.26 13.88 -25.34
C LYS A 93 -15.07 12.38 -25.12
N GLU A 94 -14.21 11.73 -25.92
CA GLU A 94 -13.88 10.30 -25.81
C GLU A 94 -12.70 10.04 -24.85
N ASN A 95 -12.19 11.08 -24.19
CA ASN A 95 -11.04 10.98 -23.28
C ASN A 95 -11.41 11.38 -21.86
N TRP A 96 -10.49 11.12 -20.96
CA TRP A 96 -10.52 11.52 -19.56
C TRP A 96 -9.38 12.48 -19.25
N ILE A 97 -9.69 13.59 -18.61
CA ILE A 97 -8.69 14.49 -18.01
C ILE A 97 -8.57 14.09 -16.54
N VAL A 98 -7.33 13.80 -16.13
CA VAL A 98 -6.96 13.52 -14.74
C VAL A 98 -6.12 14.67 -14.24
N LYS A 99 -6.51 15.26 -13.10
CA LYS A 99 -5.76 16.32 -12.42
C LYS A 99 -5.30 15.86 -11.05
N THR A 100 -4.08 16.23 -10.66
CA THR A 100 -3.46 15.84 -9.41
C THR A 100 -3.31 17.01 -8.44
N ASN A 101 -2.98 16.69 -7.17
CA ASN A 101 -2.69 17.67 -6.13
C ASN A 101 -1.50 18.59 -6.46
N ASN A 102 -0.60 18.15 -7.33
CA ASN A 102 0.54 18.96 -7.81
C ASN A 102 0.22 19.76 -9.08
N ASN A 103 -1.08 19.87 -9.43
CA ASN A 103 -1.58 20.55 -10.63
C ASN A 103 -1.08 19.98 -11.96
N ASN A 104 -0.57 18.76 -11.98
CA ASN A 104 -0.31 18.04 -13.21
C ASN A 104 -1.61 17.59 -13.85
N GLU A 105 -1.68 17.65 -15.20
CA GLU A 105 -2.83 17.24 -15.98
C GLU A 105 -2.43 16.18 -17.00
N PHE A 106 -3.23 15.12 -17.07
CA PHE A 106 -3.06 13.99 -17.97
C PHE A 106 -4.33 13.78 -18.80
N LEU A 107 -4.17 13.41 -20.07
CA LEU A 107 -5.26 13.09 -20.98
C LEU A 107 -5.08 11.70 -21.56
N ALA A 108 -6.09 10.85 -21.41
CA ALA A 108 -6.11 9.50 -21.99
C ALA A 108 -7.54 9.02 -22.28
N PRO A 109 -7.75 8.12 -23.24
CA PRO A 109 -9.03 7.46 -23.44
C PRO A 109 -9.31 6.42 -22.34
N ASN A 110 -8.30 5.97 -21.58
CA ASN A 110 -8.45 4.94 -20.57
C ASN A 110 -7.84 5.34 -19.21
N ILE A 111 -8.51 4.93 -18.14
CA ILE A 111 -8.02 4.99 -16.77
C ILE A 111 -8.10 3.59 -16.16
N ILE A 112 -7.04 3.08 -15.55
CA ILE A 112 -7.05 1.88 -14.71
C ILE A 112 -6.83 2.29 -13.26
N ILE A 113 -7.84 2.10 -12.41
CA ILE A 113 -7.76 2.34 -10.97
C ILE A 113 -7.24 1.06 -10.30
N ALA A 114 -5.97 1.09 -9.86
CA ALA A 114 -5.29 0.02 -9.13
C ALA A 114 -4.92 0.48 -7.70
N GLY A 115 -5.77 1.31 -7.10
CA GLY A 115 -5.53 2.01 -5.83
C GLY A 115 -5.61 1.13 -4.58
N GLY A 116 -5.69 -0.20 -4.73
CA GLY A 116 -5.71 -1.14 -3.62
C GLY A 116 -6.88 -0.90 -2.67
N VAL A 117 -6.58 -0.60 -1.42
CA VAL A 117 -7.59 -0.27 -0.40
C VAL A 117 -7.74 1.24 -0.18
N GLY A 118 -7.23 2.05 -1.09
CA GLY A 118 -7.15 3.51 -0.99
C GLY A 118 -5.85 3.98 -0.32
N SER A 119 -5.80 5.24 0.05
CA SER A 119 -4.65 5.77 0.78
C SER A 119 -4.59 5.19 2.19
N PHE A 120 -3.37 4.83 2.59
CA PHE A 120 -3.09 4.36 3.94
C PHE A 120 -2.82 5.54 4.85
N GLU A 121 -3.71 5.77 5.79
CA GLU A 121 -3.42 6.65 6.90
C GLU A 121 -3.32 5.80 8.17
N PRO A 122 -2.22 5.87 8.91
CA PRO A 122 -2.14 5.23 10.20
C PRO A 122 -3.20 5.82 11.14
N ARG A 123 -3.80 4.95 11.95
CA ARG A 123 -4.64 5.44 13.04
C ARG A 123 -3.77 6.22 13.99
N LYS A 124 -4.02 7.52 14.05
CA LYS A 124 -3.29 8.42 14.93
C LYS A 124 -3.60 8.13 16.41
N LEU A 125 -2.64 8.46 17.26
CA LEU A 125 -2.85 8.46 18.69
C LEU A 125 -3.89 9.53 19.07
N ALA A 126 -4.85 9.15 19.90
CA ALA A 126 -5.95 10.05 20.34
C ALA A 126 -5.54 10.99 21.48
N VAL A 127 -4.26 11.36 21.55
CA VAL A 127 -3.71 12.29 22.56
C VAL A 127 -3.39 13.61 21.91
N LYS A 128 -3.89 14.69 22.47
CA LYS A 128 -3.87 16.04 21.88
C LYS A 128 -2.48 16.54 21.46
N GLU A 129 -1.44 16.16 22.21
CA GLU A 129 -0.07 16.60 21.96
C GLU A 129 0.69 15.74 20.96
N ALA A 130 0.13 14.60 20.52
CA ALA A 130 0.82 13.62 19.67
C ALA A 130 1.36 14.21 18.36
N GLU A 131 0.60 15.12 17.74
CA GLU A 131 0.96 15.74 16.46
C GLU A 131 2.31 16.51 16.52
N LYS A 132 2.68 17.06 17.66
CA LYS A 132 3.94 17.80 17.83
C LYS A 132 5.18 16.91 17.66
N PHE A 133 5.03 15.61 17.88
CA PHE A 133 6.10 14.62 17.88
C PHE A 133 6.12 13.76 16.62
N GLU A 134 5.10 13.87 15.75
CA GLU A 134 5.01 13.08 14.50
C GLU A 134 6.21 13.36 13.60
N GLY A 135 6.80 12.27 13.04
CA GLY A 135 7.97 12.31 12.17
C GLY A 135 9.31 12.61 12.89
N LYS A 136 9.29 13.00 14.17
CA LYS A 136 10.50 13.27 14.98
C LYS A 136 10.78 12.15 15.98
N SER A 137 9.82 11.84 16.82
CA SER A 137 9.92 10.82 17.88
C SER A 137 8.64 9.99 18.05
N LEU A 138 7.60 10.30 17.29
CA LEU A 138 6.40 9.46 17.11
C LEU A 138 6.33 9.01 15.65
N PHE A 139 6.30 7.70 15.43
CA PHE A 139 6.24 7.09 14.11
C PHE A 139 5.15 6.02 14.06
N TYR A 140 4.59 5.84 12.87
CA TYR A 140 3.56 4.85 12.56
C TYR A 140 4.07 3.70 11.68
N ALA A 141 5.34 3.79 11.25
CA ALA A 141 6.06 2.77 10.49
C ALA A 141 7.55 2.82 10.84
N VAL A 142 8.22 1.68 10.73
CA VAL A 142 9.68 1.60 10.85
C VAL A 142 10.26 1.46 9.44
N ARG A 143 10.87 2.54 8.95
CA ARG A 143 11.50 2.58 7.60
C ARG A 143 13.00 2.42 7.64
N ASP A 144 13.63 2.69 8.79
CA ASP A 144 15.07 2.64 9.00
C ASP A 144 15.34 2.22 10.46
N LYS A 145 15.79 0.99 10.64
CA LYS A 145 16.03 0.41 11.98
C LYS A 145 17.15 1.12 12.75
N GLU A 146 18.09 1.74 12.06
CA GLU A 146 19.26 2.40 12.68
C GLU A 146 18.86 3.56 13.59
N LYS A 147 17.79 4.28 13.23
CA LYS A 147 17.26 5.41 14.02
C LYS A 147 16.75 5.00 15.41
N PHE A 148 16.49 3.74 15.61
CA PHE A 148 15.89 3.20 16.82
C PHE A 148 16.90 2.55 17.77
N LYS A 149 18.17 2.42 17.39
CA LYS A 149 19.22 1.80 18.22
C LYS A 149 19.46 2.57 19.52
N ASN A 150 19.66 1.81 20.60
CA ASN A 150 19.98 2.33 21.95
C ASN A 150 18.94 3.34 22.50
N LYS A 151 17.66 3.14 22.15
CA LYS A 151 16.54 3.99 22.60
C LYS A 151 15.63 3.26 23.57
N ASN A 152 14.89 4.04 24.37
CA ASN A 152 13.74 3.55 25.11
C ASN A 152 12.51 3.73 24.20
N ILE A 153 11.98 2.63 23.71
CA ILE A 153 10.90 2.65 22.72
C ILE A 153 9.61 2.14 23.35
N SER A 154 8.55 2.93 23.25
CA SER A 154 7.21 2.51 23.64
C SER A 154 6.40 2.17 22.38
N ILE A 155 6.03 0.91 22.24
CA ILE A 155 5.29 0.36 21.10
C ILE A 155 3.84 0.16 21.51
N PHE A 156 2.92 0.83 20.81
CA PHE A 156 1.48 0.71 21.03
C PHE A 156 0.82 -0.14 19.96
N GLY A 157 0.18 -1.23 20.38
CA GLY A 157 -0.54 -2.14 19.49
C GLY A 157 -0.59 -3.56 20.01
N GLY A 158 -1.42 -4.39 19.39
CA GLY A 158 -1.60 -5.80 19.78
C GLY A 158 -1.76 -6.74 18.59
N GLY A 159 -1.49 -6.25 17.37
CA GLY A 159 -1.45 -7.06 16.15
C GLY A 159 -0.02 -7.41 15.74
N ASP A 160 0.11 -8.15 14.62
CA ASP A 160 1.40 -8.65 14.12
C ASP A 160 2.46 -7.56 14.02
N SER A 161 2.15 -6.39 13.43
CA SER A 161 3.13 -5.30 13.30
C SER A 161 3.71 -4.85 14.65
N ALA A 162 2.90 -4.76 15.70
CA ALA A 162 3.38 -4.37 17.01
C ALA A 162 4.28 -5.45 17.64
N LEU A 163 3.88 -6.72 17.52
CA LEU A 163 4.63 -7.84 18.07
C LEU A 163 5.95 -8.07 17.32
N ASP A 164 5.92 -8.07 16.00
CA ASP A 164 7.10 -8.29 15.16
C ASP A 164 8.15 -7.18 15.38
N TRP A 165 7.72 -5.91 15.42
CA TRP A 165 8.63 -4.80 15.69
C TRP A 165 9.12 -4.78 17.14
N ALA A 166 8.31 -5.19 18.11
CA ALA A 166 8.77 -5.33 19.49
C ALA A 166 9.88 -6.40 19.58
N LEU A 167 9.71 -7.53 18.91
CA LEU A 167 10.71 -8.59 18.86
C LEU A 167 12.00 -8.13 18.16
N GLU A 168 11.88 -7.53 16.99
CA GLU A 168 13.02 -7.11 16.18
C GLU A 168 13.84 -6.01 16.88
N LEU A 169 13.20 -4.97 17.38
CA LEU A 169 13.87 -3.84 18.01
C LEU A 169 14.42 -4.18 19.40
N SER A 170 13.91 -5.22 20.07
CA SER A 170 14.44 -5.68 21.36
C SER A 170 15.88 -6.20 21.30
N LYS A 171 16.39 -6.49 20.10
CA LYS A 171 17.77 -6.94 19.89
C LYS A 171 18.80 -5.86 20.23
N PHE A 172 18.41 -4.59 20.15
CA PHE A 172 19.31 -3.45 20.32
C PHE A 172 18.73 -2.23 21.04
N SER A 173 17.50 -2.33 21.58
CA SER A 173 16.82 -1.24 22.28
C SER A 173 15.97 -1.76 23.45
N LYS A 174 15.62 -0.88 24.39
CA LYS A 174 14.70 -1.20 25.48
C LYS A 174 13.25 -0.98 25.01
N ILE A 175 12.41 -2.01 25.12
CA ILE A 175 11.06 -2.00 24.60
C ILE A 175 10.03 -2.03 25.73
N ASN A 176 9.05 -1.14 25.67
CA ASN A 176 7.79 -1.25 26.37
C ASN A 176 6.71 -1.53 25.34
N LEU A 177 6.16 -2.75 25.34
CA LEU A 177 5.02 -3.13 24.50
C LEU A 177 3.73 -2.86 25.27
N ILE A 178 2.91 -1.97 24.75
CA ILE A 178 1.74 -1.42 25.43
C ILE A 178 0.49 -1.79 24.65
N HIS A 179 -0.46 -2.46 25.30
CA HIS A 179 -1.72 -2.83 24.67
C HIS A 179 -2.90 -2.64 25.62
N ARG A 180 -4.04 -2.18 25.04
CA ARG A 180 -5.25 -1.86 25.79
C ARG A 180 -6.05 -3.08 26.30
N ARG A 181 -5.67 -4.29 25.90
CA ARG A 181 -6.29 -5.56 26.27
C ARG A 181 -5.23 -6.56 26.68
N ASP A 182 -5.59 -7.55 27.48
CA ASP A 182 -4.67 -8.64 27.82
C ASP A 182 -4.44 -9.61 26.66
N GLU A 183 -5.38 -9.67 25.73
CA GLU A 183 -5.30 -10.53 24.55
C GLU A 183 -4.68 -9.81 23.37
N PHE A 184 -3.62 -10.40 22.83
CA PHE A 184 -2.98 -9.96 21.58
C PHE A 184 -3.60 -10.70 20.39
N ARG A 185 -3.72 -9.98 19.27
CA ARG A 185 -4.24 -10.53 18.00
C ARG A 185 -3.15 -11.01 17.05
N GLY A 186 -1.91 -10.68 17.32
CA GLY A 186 -0.78 -11.10 16.50
C GLY A 186 -0.43 -12.56 16.66
N ALA A 187 0.51 -13.06 15.85
CA ALA A 187 0.89 -14.45 15.78
C ALA A 187 1.27 -15.03 17.17
N PRO A 188 0.67 -16.15 17.59
CA PRO A 188 0.94 -16.74 18.91
C PRO A 188 2.43 -17.06 19.13
N HIS A 189 3.15 -17.47 18.08
CA HIS A 189 4.58 -17.76 18.15
C HIS A 189 5.39 -16.53 18.55
N THR A 190 5.15 -15.39 17.90
CA THR A 190 5.85 -14.12 18.21
C THR A 190 5.57 -13.69 19.65
N LEU A 191 4.34 -13.86 20.13
CA LEU A 191 3.99 -13.53 21.51
C LEU A 191 4.74 -14.43 22.52
N ILE A 192 4.90 -15.73 22.23
CA ILE A 192 5.68 -16.64 23.08
C ILE A 192 7.13 -16.17 23.19
N GLU A 193 7.76 -15.78 22.09
CA GLU A 193 9.13 -15.25 22.10
C GLU A 193 9.23 -13.94 22.90
N LEU A 194 8.29 -13.03 22.76
CA LEU A 194 8.25 -11.79 23.53
C LEU A 194 8.11 -12.05 25.03
N ARG A 195 7.26 -13.02 25.44
CA ARG A 195 7.13 -13.42 26.85
C ARG A 195 8.43 -14.03 27.40
N LYS A 196 9.20 -14.76 26.60
CA LYS A 196 10.54 -15.24 27.00
C LYS A 196 11.51 -14.09 27.22
N LEU A 197 11.48 -13.05 26.37
CA LEU A 197 12.31 -11.85 26.51
C LEU A 197 11.89 -11.01 27.73
N GLU A 198 10.60 -10.93 28.02
CA GLU A 198 10.08 -10.27 29.22
C GLU A 198 10.62 -10.91 30.51
N LYS A 199 10.55 -12.25 30.60
CA LYS A 199 11.15 -13.01 31.73
C LYS A 199 12.66 -12.76 31.89
N LYS A 200 13.36 -12.42 30.82
CA LYS A 200 14.79 -12.06 30.83
C LYS A 200 15.05 -10.56 31.09
N GLY A 201 13.99 -9.77 31.34
CA GLY A 201 14.08 -8.32 31.58
C GLY A 201 14.49 -7.47 30.36
N LYS A 202 14.40 -8.04 29.14
CA LYS A 202 14.78 -7.33 27.91
C LYS A 202 13.65 -6.45 27.36
N ILE A 203 12.42 -6.81 27.64
CA ILE A 203 11.23 -6.04 27.27
C ILE A 203 10.27 -5.95 28.46
N ASN A 204 9.39 -4.97 28.43
CA ASN A 204 8.28 -4.85 29.38
C ASN A 204 6.97 -4.92 28.59
N ILE A 205 6.10 -5.86 28.95
CA ILE A 205 4.74 -5.95 28.39
C ILE A 205 3.78 -5.33 29.40
N LYS A 206 3.03 -4.32 28.95
CA LYS A 206 2.11 -3.55 29.78
C LYS A 206 0.70 -3.69 29.22
N THR A 207 -0.12 -4.47 29.92
CA THR A 207 -1.52 -4.75 29.57
C THR A 207 -2.33 -4.94 30.84
N PRO A 208 -3.65 -4.66 30.85
CA PRO A 208 -4.34 -3.79 29.90
C PRO A 208 -4.12 -2.32 30.27
N CYS A 209 -3.53 -1.52 29.37
CA CYS A 209 -3.36 -0.09 29.62
C CYS A 209 -3.36 0.74 28.34
N GLN A 210 -3.58 2.05 28.49
CA GLN A 210 -3.69 3.01 27.40
C GLN A 210 -2.81 4.21 27.65
N LEU A 211 -2.40 4.86 26.55
CA LEU A 211 -1.70 6.14 26.61
C LEU A 211 -2.64 7.23 27.13
N GLU A 212 -2.20 7.97 28.13
CA GLU A 212 -2.92 9.11 28.70
C GLU A 212 -2.30 10.46 28.28
N SER A 213 -0.96 10.58 28.32
CA SER A 213 -0.25 11.79 27.91
C SER A 213 1.14 11.51 27.38
N ILE A 214 1.68 12.49 26.66
CA ILE A 214 3.04 12.51 26.13
C ILE A 214 3.72 13.79 26.60
N GLU A 215 4.94 13.67 27.12
CA GLU A 215 5.75 14.82 27.54
C GLU A 215 7.04 14.89 26.73
N GLY A 216 7.49 16.11 26.47
CA GLY A 216 8.75 16.37 25.79
C GLY A 216 8.84 17.80 25.25
N ASN A 217 10.05 18.22 24.91
CA ASN A 217 10.31 19.49 24.26
C ASN A 217 10.98 19.20 22.90
N GLY A 218 10.19 19.29 21.81
CA GLY A 218 10.62 18.96 20.46
C GLY A 218 10.68 17.45 20.17
N ASN A 219 11.16 16.63 21.12
CA ASN A 219 11.14 15.18 21.09
C ASN A 219 10.45 14.63 22.35
N VAL A 220 9.96 13.41 22.28
CA VAL A 220 9.38 12.70 23.42
C VAL A 220 10.47 12.43 24.47
N SER A 221 10.15 12.60 25.74
CA SER A 221 11.02 12.27 26.88
C SER A 221 10.37 11.25 27.82
N SER A 222 9.03 11.28 27.92
CA SER A 222 8.25 10.32 28.71
C SER A 222 6.83 10.24 28.20
N ILE A 223 6.17 9.15 28.58
CA ILE A 223 4.75 8.94 28.40
C ILE A 223 4.11 8.60 29.74
N THR A 224 2.83 8.89 29.88
CA THR A 224 2.01 8.43 30.99
C THR A 224 0.98 7.43 30.43
N VAL A 225 0.90 6.26 31.07
CA VAL A 225 -0.10 5.23 30.72
C VAL A 225 -1.02 5.01 31.90
N LYS A 226 -2.29 4.72 31.61
CA LYS A 226 -3.31 4.39 32.60
C LYS A 226 -3.78 2.96 32.41
N PHE A 227 -3.70 2.17 33.46
CA PHE A 227 -4.19 0.81 33.52
C PHE A 227 -5.69 0.77 33.77
N GLU A 228 -6.33 -0.35 33.48
CA GLU A 228 -7.77 -0.55 33.65
C GLU A 228 -8.18 -0.47 35.14
N ASP A 229 -7.32 -0.90 36.05
CA ASP A 229 -7.50 -0.79 37.49
C ASP A 229 -7.36 0.66 38.05
N GLY A 230 -7.11 1.63 37.17
CA GLY A 230 -6.92 3.05 37.52
C GLY A 230 -5.48 3.43 37.87
N LYS A 231 -4.54 2.50 37.95
CA LYS A 231 -3.11 2.78 38.18
C LYS A 231 -2.54 3.61 37.05
N ILE A 232 -1.75 4.61 37.41
CA ILE A 232 -1.04 5.48 36.45
C ILE A 232 0.45 5.20 36.58
N GLU A 233 1.13 5.07 35.43
CA GLU A 233 2.57 4.86 35.38
C GLU A 233 3.23 5.83 34.38
N LYS A 234 4.31 6.50 34.80
CA LYS A 234 5.15 7.33 33.93
C LYS A 234 6.33 6.51 33.44
N ILE A 235 6.53 6.46 32.12
CA ILE A 235 7.53 5.63 31.45
C ILE A 235 8.49 6.52 30.67
N LYS A 236 9.79 6.43 30.96
CA LYS A 236 10.82 7.06 30.14
C LYS A 236 10.77 6.50 28.72
N THR A 237 10.62 7.38 27.75
CA THR A 237 10.43 7.02 26.35
C THR A 237 11.12 8.04 25.45
N ASP A 238 11.99 7.56 24.58
CA ASP A 238 12.66 8.40 23.58
C ASP A 238 11.88 8.38 22.25
N ILE A 239 11.21 7.27 21.96
CA ILE A 239 10.48 7.03 20.73
C ILE A 239 9.16 6.32 21.00
N ILE A 240 8.12 6.76 20.32
CA ILE A 240 6.81 6.10 20.28
C ILE A 240 6.62 5.49 18.90
N LEU A 241 6.27 4.19 18.86
CA LEU A 241 5.77 3.50 17.68
C LEU A 241 4.31 3.14 17.88
N SER A 242 3.43 3.59 16.98
CA SER A 242 2.00 3.34 17.09
C SER A 242 1.50 2.46 15.95
N PHE A 243 1.11 1.22 16.28
CA PHE A 243 0.62 0.20 15.33
C PHE A 243 -0.86 -0.13 15.62
N PHE A 244 -1.73 0.85 15.52
CA PHE A 244 -3.18 0.69 15.70
C PHE A 244 -3.92 0.23 14.44
N GLY A 245 -3.16 -0.14 13.41
CA GLY A 245 -3.66 -0.45 12.09
C GLY A 245 -3.87 0.81 11.25
N LEU A 246 -4.33 0.59 10.03
CA LEU A 246 -4.51 1.63 9.03
C LEU A 246 -5.99 1.98 8.89
N VAL A 247 -6.25 3.24 8.64
CA VAL A 247 -7.54 3.72 8.14
C VAL A 247 -7.44 3.78 6.63
N MET A 248 -8.26 3.01 5.97
CA MET A 248 -8.40 3.03 4.53
C MET A 248 -9.34 4.15 4.13
N LYS A 249 -8.83 5.15 3.45
CA LYS A 249 -9.61 6.24 2.87
C LYS A 249 -9.53 6.13 1.35
N LEU A 250 -10.67 6.06 0.70
CA LEU A 250 -10.72 6.10 -0.77
C LEU A 250 -10.35 7.47 -1.31
N GLY A 251 -10.47 8.50 -0.45
CA GLY A 251 -10.19 9.86 -0.86
C GLY A 251 -11.07 10.29 -2.03
N PRO A 252 -10.53 11.08 -2.99
CA PRO A 252 -11.28 11.59 -4.12
C PRO A 252 -11.95 10.53 -5.00
N ILE A 253 -11.44 9.29 -5.01
CA ILE A 253 -12.04 8.17 -5.78
C ILE A 253 -13.53 8.00 -5.46
N ALA A 254 -13.94 8.22 -4.22
CA ALA A 254 -15.34 8.11 -3.80
C ALA A 254 -16.27 9.16 -4.45
N GLU A 255 -15.70 10.24 -4.98
CA GLU A 255 -16.45 11.38 -5.55
C GLU A 255 -16.49 11.36 -7.09
N TRP A 256 -15.82 10.39 -7.74
CA TRP A 256 -15.76 10.33 -9.20
C TRP A 256 -17.02 9.75 -9.85
N GLY A 257 -18.09 9.49 -9.08
CA GLY A 257 -19.38 9.00 -9.57
C GLY A 257 -19.31 7.58 -10.12
N LEU A 258 -18.45 6.75 -9.52
CA LEU A 258 -18.36 5.32 -9.79
C LEU A 258 -19.34 4.56 -8.92
N ASN A 259 -19.92 3.47 -9.46
CA ASN A 259 -20.76 2.59 -8.66
C ASN A 259 -19.89 1.84 -7.63
N MET A 260 -20.32 1.88 -6.38
CA MET A 260 -19.56 1.34 -5.27
C MET A 260 -20.40 0.46 -4.36
N THR A 261 -19.81 -0.64 -3.92
CA THR A 261 -20.30 -1.45 -2.81
C THR A 261 -19.34 -1.31 -1.64
N LYS A 262 -19.81 -0.71 -0.53
CA LYS A 262 -18.96 -0.36 0.63
C LYS A 262 -17.83 0.58 0.23
N LYS A 263 -16.59 0.07 0.18
CA LYS A 263 -15.37 0.81 -0.18
C LYS A 263 -14.70 0.25 -1.43
N THR A 264 -15.42 -0.45 -2.28
CA THR A 264 -14.91 -1.07 -3.49
C THR A 264 -15.74 -0.67 -4.70
N ILE A 265 -15.10 -0.55 -5.85
CA ILE A 265 -15.71 -0.14 -7.13
C ILE A 265 -16.31 -1.37 -7.80
N GLU A 266 -17.57 -1.30 -8.18
CA GLU A 266 -18.23 -2.35 -8.95
C GLU A 266 -17.73 -2.36 -10.39
N VAL A 267 -17.40 -3.56 -10.88
CA VAL A 267 -16.89 -3.74 -12.24
C VAL A 267 -17.58 -4.90 -12.95
N ASN A 268 -17.60 -4.84 -14.27
CA ASN A 268 -17.94 -5.98 -15.11
C ASN A 268 -16.78 -7.01 -15.06
N SER A 269 -17.05 -8.24 -14.67
CA SER A 269 -16.03 -9.29 -14.55
C SER A 269 -15.42 -9.77 -15.89
N GLU A 270 -15.99 -9.40 -17.04
CA GLU A 270 -15.45 -9.76 -18.35
C GLU A 270 -14.24 -8.90 -18.75
N ASN A 271 -14.25 -7.61 -18.36
CA ASN A 271 -13.27 -6.64 -18.82
C ASN A 271 -12.79 -5.65 -17.74
N PHE A 272 -13.36 -5.73 -16.52
CA PHE A 272 -13.09 -4.87 -15.36
C PHE A 272 -13.43 -3.39 -15.58
N GLU A 273 -14.30 -3.09 -16.53
CA GLU A 273 -14.83 -1.75 -16.76
C GLU A 273 -15.88 -1.40 -15.68
N THR A 274 -15.84 -0.16 -15.22
CA THR A 274 -16.80 0.40 -14.27
C THR A 274 -18.10 0.82 -14.98
N ASN A 275 -18.99 1.50 -14.28
CA ASN A 275 -20.15 2.16 -14.89
C ASN A 275 -19.78 3.32 -15.83
N LYS A 276 -18.52 3.74 -15.89
CA LYS A 276 -18.03 4.78 -16.80
C LYS A 276 -17.13 4.15 -17.87
N LYS A 277 -17.51 4.31 -19.14
CA LYS A 277 -16.76 3.79 -20.28
C LYS A 277 -15.33 4.31 -20.28
N GLY A 278 -14.35 3.41 -20.42
CA GLY A 278 -12.93 3.74 -20.41
C GLY A 278 -12.31 3.87 -19.01
N ILE A 279 -13.10 3.72 -17.94
CA ILE A 279 -12.58 3.64 -16.57
C ILE A 279 -12.71 2.21 -16.08
N PHE A 280 -11.59 1.63 -15.69
CA PHE A 280 -11.43 0.27 -15.19
C PHE A 280 -10.97 0.28 -13.74
N ALA A 281 -11.30 -0.76 -12.98
CA ALA A 281 -10.76 -0.93 -11.63
C ALA A 281 -10.25 -2.37 -11.45
N THR A 282 -9.07 -2.52 -10.84
CA THR A 282 -8.37 -3.81 -10.68
C THR A 282 -7.69 -3.89 -9.31
N GLY A 283 -7.47 -5.10 -8.82
CA GLY A 283 -6.90 -5.35 -7.49
C GLY A 283 -7.92 -5.20 -6.37
N ASP A 284 -7.47 -4.91 -5.16
CA ASP A 284 -8.33 -4.89 -3.96
C ASP A 284 -9.41 -3.82 -3.98
N ILE A 285 -9.26 -2.80 -4.83
CA ILE A 285 -10.22 -1.70 -5.00
C ILE A 285 -11.48 -2.14 -5.73
N CYS A 286 -11.44 -3.17 -6.57
CA CYS A 286 -12.59 -3.60 -7.36
C CYS A 286 -13.40 -4.71 -6.67
N ASN A 287 -14.68 -4.80 -7.03
CA ASN A 287 -15.62 -5.81 -6.56
C ASN A 287 -16.45 -6.40 -7.70
N TYR A 288 -16.57 -7.71 -7.68
CA TYR A 288 -17.38 -8.50 -8.60
C TYR A 288 -17.69 -9.87 -7.96
N PRO A 289 -18.70 -10.65 -8.44
CA PRO A 289 -18.98 -11.97 -7.90
C PRO A 289 -17.76 -12.90 -7.98
N GLY A 290 -17.39 -13.52 -6.86
CA GLY A 290 -16.22 -14.41 -6.77
C GLY A 290 -14.88 -13.70 -6.57
N LYS A 291 -14.86 -12.40 -6.27
CA LYS A 291 -13.63 -11.65 -6.00
C LYS A 291 -12.83 -12.25 -4.85
N LEU A 292 -11.57 -12.56 -5.13
CA LEU A 292 -10.55 -12.87 -4.13
C LEU A 292 -9.54 -11.70 -4.05
N LYS A 293 -9.24 -11.24 -2.84
CA LYS A 293 -8.26 -10.16 -2.61
C LYS A 293 -6.84 -10.74 -2.56
N LEU A 294 -6.37 -11.23 -3.70
CA LEU A 294 -5.02 -11.77 -3.91
C LEU A 294 -4.31 -10.96 -4.99
N ILE A 295 -2.99 -10.87 -4.91
CA ILE A 295 -2.15 -10.24 -5.94
C ILE A 295 -2.36 -10.96 -7.28
N LEU A 296 -2.43 -12.29 -7.26
CA LEU A 296 -2.71 -13.14 -8.43
C LEU A 296 -4.01 -12.72 -9.14
N SER A 297 -5.10 -12.55 -8.39
CA SER A 297 -6.39 -12.11 -8.97
C SER A 297 -6.23 -10.76 -9.66
N GLY A 298 -5.54 -9.81 -9.00
CA GLY A 298 -5.26 -8.49 -9.56
C GLY A 298 -4.42 -8.54 -10.85
N PHE A 299 -3.50 -9.48 -10.98
CA PHE A 299 -2.74 -9.67 -12.22
C PHE A 299 -3.64 -10.11 -13.37
N HIS A 300 -4.53 -11.07 -13.13
CA HIS A 300 -5.52 -11.50 -14.12
C HIS A 300 -6.46 -10.35 -14.53
N GLU A 301 -6.97 -9.61 -13.56
CA GLU A 301 -7.83 -8.45 -13.76
C GLU A 301 -7.14 -7.38 -14.62
N GLY A 302 -5.87 -7.05 -14.31
CA GLY A 302 -5.06 -6.12 -15.08
C GLY A 302 -4.83 -6.56 -16.53
N ALA A 303 -4.68 -7.85 -16.77
CA ALA A 303 -4.52 -8.39 -18.12
C ALA A 303 -5.80 -8.23 -18.99
N LEU A 304 -6.98 -8.45 -18.39
CA LEU A 304 -8.26 -8.26 -19.08
C LEU A 304 -8.60 -6.78 -19.28
N ALA A 305 -8.36 -5.93 -18.27
CA ALA A 305 -8.51 -4.48 -18.40
C ALA A 305 -7.61 -3.92 -19.51
N ALA A 306 -6.34 -4.33 -19.58
CA ALA A 306 -5.42 -3.91 -20.63
C ALA A 306 -5.88 -4.33 -22.04
N ARG A 307 -6.55 -5.47 -22.17
CA ARG A 307 -7.17 -5.89 -23.43
C ARG A 307 -8.33 -4.98 -23.83
N ALA A 308 -9.15 -4.57 -22.86
CA ALA A 308 -10.26 -3.64 -23.10
C ALA A 308 -9.73 -2.25 -23.44
N CYS A 309 -8.70 -1.75 -22.73
CA CYS A 309 -8.03 -0.49 -23.06
C CYS A 309 -7.53 -0.43 -24.50
N PHE A 310 -6.98 -1.53 -25.02
CA PHE A 310 -6.52 -1.60 -26.42
C PHE A 310 -7.65 -1.30 -27.40
N LYS A 311 -8.82 -1.89 -27.20
CA LYS A 311 -9.97 -1.68 -28.08
C LYS A 311 -10.44 -0.22 -28.10
N ILE A 312 -10.34 0.48 -26.98
CA ILE A 312 -10.72 1.88 -26.87
C ILE A 312 -9.64 2.79 -27.45
N ALA A 313 -8.36 2.56 -27.13
CA ALA A 313 -7.26 3.38 -27.61
C ALA A 313 -6.96 3.17 -29.11
N ARG A 314 -7.32 2.04 -29.67
CA ARG A 314 -7.07 1.63 -31.07
C ARG A 314 -8.34 1.10 -31.73
N PRO A 315 -9.43 1.91 -31.86
CA PRO A 315 -10.73 1.44 -32.33
C PRO A 315 -10.70 0.89 -33.76
N ASN A 316 -9.78 1.36 -34.59
CA ASN A 316 -9.64 0.92 -35.98
C ASN A 316 -8.65 -0.24 -36.17
N GLU A 317 -8.00 -0.69 -35.11
CA GLU A 317 -7.07 -1.81 -35.16
C GLU A 317 -7.74 -3.11 -34.69
N LYS A 318 -7.64 -4.18 -35.48
CA LYS A 318 -8.13 -5.49 -35.05
C LYS A 318 -7.22 -6.05 -33.97
N TYR A 319 -7.72 -6.21 -32.74
CA TYR A 319 -7.00 -6.93 -31.70
C TYR A 319 -6.77 -8.38 -32.11
N ARG A 320 -5.51 -8.78 -32.25
CA ARG A 320 -5.11 -10.18 -32.44
C ARG A 320 -4.46 -10.67 -31.15
N PHE A 321 -4.96 -11.78 -30.62
CA PHE A 321 -4.30 -12.43 -29.50
C PHE A 321 -3.00 -13.08 -30.02
N GLU A 322 -1.88 -12.76 -29.34
CA GLU A 322 -0.58 -13.30 -29.67
C GLU A 322 0.09 -13.86 -28.41
N PHE A 323 0.76 -14.99 -28.55
CA PHE A 323 1.55 -15.56 -27.47
C PHE A 323 2.91 -14.86 -27.38
N THR A 324 3.35 -14.54 -26.16
CA THR A 324 4.66 -13.89 -25.91
C THR A 324 5.83 -14.74 -26.40
N THR A 325 5.67 -16.05 -26.43
CA THR A 325 6.68 -17.03 -26.87
C THR A 325 6.96 -16.99 -28.37
N SER A 326 5.97 -16.63 -29.19
CA SER A 326 6.05 -16.70 -30.65
C SER A 326 5.99 -15.34 -31.36
N SER A 327 5.38 -14.33 -30.74
CA SER A 327 5.20 -13.01 -31.37
C SER A 327 6.51 -12.24 -31.47
N LYS A 328 6.97 -11.95 -32.69
CA LYS A 328 8.11 -11.06 -32.95
C LYS A 328 7.83 -9.62 -32.47
N ALA A 329 6.59 -9.15 -32.65
CA ALA A 329 6.20 -7.81 -32.23
C ALA A 329 6.30 -7.64 -30.71
N ILE A 330 5.81 -8.61 -29.92
CA ILE A 330 5.92 -8.59 -28.47
C ILE A 330 7.39 -8.71 -28.02
N LYS A 331 8.17 -9.61 -28.63
CA LYS A 331 9.60 -9.73 -28.33
C LYS A 331 10.35 -8.43 -28.58
N GLY A 332 10.09 -7.75 -29.69
CA GLY A 332 10.67 -6.43 -29.99
C GLY A 332 10.30 -5.37 -28.94
N ARG A 333 9.04 -5.31 -28.50
CA ARG A 333 8.60 -4.40 -27.43
C ARG A 333 9.26 -4.70 -26.09
N LEU A 334 9.58 -5.95 -25.81
CA LEU A 334 10.31 -6.40 -24.63
C LEU A 334 11.82 -6.22 -24.72
N GLY A 335 12.37 -5.74 -25.86
CA GLY A 335 13.80 -5.68 -26.11
C GLY A 335 14.46 -7.07 -26.19
N LYS A 336 13.72 -8.09 -26.58
CA LYS A 336 14.19 -9.48 -26.75
C LYS A 336 14.22 -9.78 -28.24
N ASN A 337 15.40 -10.03 -28.79
CA ASN A 337 15.60 -10.44 -30.18
C ASN A 337 15.40 -11.96 -30.34
#